data_8683215441183402b688d71f6106642a
#
_entry.id   8683215441183402b688d71f6106642a
#
_cell.length_a   1.000
_cell.length_b   1.000
_cell.length_c   1.000
_cell.angle_alpha   90.00
_cell.angle_beta   90.00
_cell.angle_gamma   90.00
#
_symmetry.space_group_name_H-M   'P 1'
#
loop_
_entity.id
_entity.type
_entity.pdbx_description
1 polymer ?
#
loop_
_entity_poly.entity_id
_entity_poly.type
_entity_poly.pdbx_seq_one_letter_code
_entity_poly.pdbx_strand_id
1 'polypeptide(L)'
;NMDTAQQKGHPKGLYLLFMTEMWERFSYYGMRAIFILYMTKMLLMPDSDASNIYGSYTGLVYLTPLLGGYLSDRFLGNRRSIEIGGILMALGQFAMFFSASASGGAAISLMWVGLTLLIIGNGFFKPNISTMVGQLYPKGDRRVDAAFTIFYMGINLGAFFSPLICGTLAEKIDFKWGFLAAGIGMIIGLITFVAQKNKLLVDADNNPIGMATQKFGVKQIGIVIASTAFFFFLMNFKTMFNSELDIIGYLIYGAMIAMPLIILTDKSLTKDERDRIMVIFILAFFVIFFWGAFEQAGASLTIFADRQTDRTLFGWEMPASYFQSVNPLAIILLAPLFSSLWLRLGNRGLEPTSPKKMAIGLSLVALGYVVIAFAVYGLGAMDKVSMFWLIGLYVIHTMGELCLSPIGLSMVSKLSPARFSSLLMGTWFLANAAANKFAGTLSALIPGGGEAGEGAATTSFLGFQIANLFDFFLVFIVMCGVAAAVLFVMSRWLEKKMHGVN
;
A
#
# COMPACT_ATOMS: atom_id res chain seq x y z
N ASN A 1 -42.57 -20.39 10.93
CA ASN A 1 -41.75 -21.08 9.93
C ASN A 1 -41.83 -20.35 8.60
N MET A 2 -41.33 -19.17 8.57
CA MET A 2 -41.06 -18.56 7.27
C MET A 2 -39.61 -18.89 6.94
N ASP A 3 -39.47 -19.77 5.99
CA ASP A 3 -38.26 -19.96 5.27
C ASP A 3 -37.70 -18.59 4.91
N THR A 4 -36.66 -18.21 5.58
CA THR A 4 -35.75 -17.24 5.03
C THR A 4 -35.26 -17.86 3.73
N ALA A 5 -35.95 -17.54 2.65
CA ALA A 5 -35.51 -17.84 1.33
C ALA A 5 -34.04 -17.41 1.29
N GLN A 6 -33.16 -18.38 1.27
CA GLN A 6 -31.75 -18.17 1.08
C GLN A 6 -31.63 -17.26 -0.13
N GLN A 7 -31.37 -15.99 0.13
CA GLN A 7 -30.95 -15.09 -0.94
C GLN A 7 -29.67 -15.71 -1.49
N LYS A 8 -29.81 -16.41 -2.61
CA LYS A 8 -28.72 -17.12 -3.31
C LYS A 8 -27.71 -16.16 -3.94
N GLY A 9 -27.60 -14.92 -3.47
CA GLY A 9 -26.71 -13.93 -4.03
C GLY A 9 -26.32 -12.89 -2.99
N HIS A 10 -25.37 -12.05 -3.38
CA HIS A 10 -24.93 -10.95 -2.55
C HIS A 10 -25.84 -9.74 -2.69
N PRO A 11 -25.95 -8.88 -1.64
CA PRO A 11 -26.70 -7.63 -1.75
C PRO A 11 -26.16 -6.77 -2.89
N LYS A 12 -27.06 -6.02 -3.55
CA LYS A 12 -26.66 -5.12 -4.64
C LYS A 12 -25.68 -4.02 -4.17
N GLY A 13 -25.75 -3.66 -2.89
CA GLY A 13 -24.78 -2.71 -2.30
C GLY A 13 -23.34 -3.17 -2.38
N LEU A 14 -23.09 -4.49 -2.37
CA LEU A 14 -21.74 -5.01 -2.54
C LEU A 14 -21.15 -4.60 -3.91
N TYR A 15 -21.95 -4.67 -4.97
CA TYR A 15 -21.49 -4.29 -6.31
C TYR A 15 -21.24 -2.78 -6.43
N LEU A 16 -22.04 -1.97 -5.72
CA LEU A 16 -21.77 -0.54 -5.62
C LEU A 16 -20.43 -0.26 -4.94
N LEU A 17 -20.17 -0.90 -3.81
CA LEU A 17 -18.91 -0.75 -3.09
C LEU A 17 -17.74 -1.30 -3.90
N PHE A 18 -17.92 -2.42 -4.59
CA PHE A 18 -16.95 -2.99 -5.51
C PHE A 18 -16.55 -1.99 -6.61
N MET A 19 -17.54 -1.40 -7.28
CA MET A 19 -17.30 -0.45 -8.38
C MET A 19 -16.63 0.81 -7.86
N THR A 20 -17.08 1.32 -6.74
CA THR A 20 -16.49 2.53 -6.12
C THR A 20 -15.03 2.30 -5.72
N GLU A 21 -14.75 1.18 -5.10
CA GLU A 21 -13.38 0.82 -4.71
C GLU A 21 -12.50 0.56 -5.93
N MET A 22 -13.02 -0.10 -6.94
CA MET A 22 -12.28 -0.36 -8.19
C MET A 22 -11.83 0.96 -8.83
N TRP A 23 -12.71 1.96 -8.92
CA TRP A 23 -12.36 3.26 -9.49
C TRP A 23 -11.41 4.05 -8.62
N GLU A 24 -11.56 3.97 -7.30
CA GLU A 24 -10.61 4.63 -6.39
C GLU A 24 -9.22 3.98 -6.49
N ARG A 25 -9.16 2.65 -6.54
CA ARG A 25 -7.89 1.94 -6.73
C ARG A 25 -7.28 2.21 -8.11
N PHE A 26 -8.10 2.35 -9.13
CA PHE A 26 -7.66 2.81 -10.45
C PHE A 26 -6.97 4.17 -10.33
N SER A 27 -7.60 5.12 -9.65
CA SER A 27 -7.04 6.46 -9.45
C SER A 27 -5.72 6.41 -8.69
N TYR A 28 -5.69 5.71 -7.56
CA TYR A 28 -4.51 5.63 -6.71
C TYR A 28 -3.33 4.94 -7.42
N TYR A 29 -3.55 3.73 -7.94
CA TYR A 29 -2.48 2.97 -8.57
C TYR A 29 -2.08 3.55 -9.93
N GLY A 30 -2.98 4.23 -10.61
CA GLY A 30 -2.63 4.97 -11.85
C GLY A 30 -1.66 6.09 -11.57
N MET A 31 -1.91 6.89 -10.55
CA MET A 31 -0.98 7.94 -10.11
C MET A 31 0.33 7.33 -9.61
N ARG A 32 0.27 6.30 -8.76
CA ARG A 32 1.45 5.64 -8.21
C ARG A 32 2.35 5.05 -9.30
N ALA A 33 1.76 4.51 -10.36
CA ALA A 33 2.49 3.90 -11.46
C ALA A 33 3.41 4.87 -12.20
N ILE A 34 3.03 6.13 -12.26
CA ILE A 34 3.75 7.16 -13.03
C ILE A 34 4.44 8.20 -12.14
N PHE A 35 4.23 8.15 -10.84
CA PHE A 35 4.65 9.22 -9.93
C PHE A 35 6.17 9.37 -9.86
N ILE A 36 6.90 8.27 -9.68
CA ILE A 36 8.37 8.34 -9.61
C ILE A 36 8.97 8.82 -10.94
N LEU A 37 8.40 8.39 -12.06
CA LEU A 37 8.82 8.81 -13.38
C LEU A 37 8.52 10.29 -13.62
N TYR A 38 7.38 10.78 -13.13
CA TYR A 38 7.04 12.20 -13.20
C TYR A 38 8.09 13.04 -12.48
N MET A 39 8.44 12.66 -11.26
CA MET A 39 9.44 13.40 -10.47
C MET A 39 10.81 13.38 -11.10
N THR A 40 11.25 12.23 -11.63
CA THR A 40 12.60 12.08 -12.19
C THR A 40 12.72 12.62 -13.62
N LYS A 41 11.71 12.40 -14.45
CA LYS A 41 11.77 12.76 -15.88
C LYS A 41 11.21 14.13 -16.21
N MET A 42 10.15 14.58 -15.54
CA MET A 42 9.51 15.88 -15.77
C MET A 42 10.05 16.96 -14.84
N LEU A 43 10.09 16.68 -13.55
CA LEU A 43 10.59 17.63 -12.55
C LEU A 43 12.10 17.59 -12.39
N LEU A 44 12.75 16.63 -13.05
CA LEU A 44 14.21 16.46 -13.06
C LEU A 44 14.82 16.37 -11.66
N MET A 45 14.08 15.79 -10.74
CA MET A 45 14.58 15.54 -9.38
C MET A 45 15.64 14.43 -9.39
N PRO A 46 16.67 14.53 -8.55
CA PRO A 46 17.56 13.40 -8.28
C PRO A 46 16.75 12.19 -7.81
N ASP A 47 17.18 10.98 -8.17
CA ASP A 47 16.50 9.74 -7.80
C ASP A 47 16.31 9.61 -6.30
N SER A 48 17.29 10.04 -5.51
CA SER A 48 17.23 10.02 -4.05
C SER A 48 16.12 10.92 -3.51
N ASP A 49 15.99 12.13 -4.03
CA ASP A 49 14.93 13.05 -3.60
C ASP A 49 13.55 12.54 -3.99
N ALA A 50 13.40 12.07 -5.23
CA ALA A 50 12.14 11.48 -5.70
C ALA A 50 11.75 10.25 -4.87
N SER A 51 12.70 9.38 -4.55
CA SER A 51 12.48 8.20 -3.73
C SER A 51 12.05 8.54 -2.30
N ASN A 52 12.66 9.55 -1.70
CA ASN A 52 12.30 10.01 -0.36
C ASN A 52 10.90 10.63 -0.33
N ILE A 53 10.54 11.41 -1.34
CA ILE A 53 9.19 11.95 -1.47
C ILE A 53 8.16 10.83 -1.64
N TYR A 54 8.47 9.86 -2.51
CA TYR A 54 7.62 8.69 -2.72
C TYR A 54 7.38 7.93 -1.41
N GLY A 55 8.43 7.67 -0.63
CA GLY A 55 8.34 6.98 0.65
C GLY A 55 7.54 7.75 1.69
N SER A 56 7.73 9.07 1.78
CA SER A 56 6.95 9.92 2.68
C SER A 56 5.48 9.96 2.30
N TYR A 57 5.19 10.07 1.02
CA TYR A 57 3.83 10.05 0.49
C TYR A 57 3.13 8.71 0.79
N THR A 58 3.73 7.60 0.40
CA THR A 58 3.14 6.27 0.61
C THR A 58 3.06 5.90 2.08
N GLY A 59 4.05 6.30 2.88
CA GLY A 59 4.02 6.12 4.33
C GLY A 59 2.83 6.83 4.97
N LEU A 60 2.58 8.08 4.60
CA LEU A 60 1.44 8.83 5.10
C LEU A 60 0.09 8.30 4.57
N VAL A 61 0.06 7.79 3.34
CA VAL A 61 -1.14 7.14 2.78
C VAL A 61 -1.56 5.94 3.64
N TYR A 62 -0.61 5.18 4.17
CA TYR A 62 -0.90 4.06 5.06
C TYR A 62 -1.16 4.47 6.51
N LEU A 63 -0.69 5.65 6.92
CA LEU A 63 -0.93 6.18 8.26
C LEU A 63 -2.30 6.86 8.40
N THR A 64 -2.72 7.62 7.39
CA THR A 64 -3.95 8.43 7.45
C THR A 64 -5.23 7.64 7.65
N PRO A 65 -5.38 6.38 7.20
CA PRO A 65 -6.59 5.61 7.51
C PRO A 65 -6.88 5.46 9.00
N LEU A 66 -5.87 5.46 9.86
CA LEU A 66 -6.07 5.44 11.31
C LEU A 66 -6.82 6.67 11.78
N LEU A 67 -6.38 7.84 11.34
CA LEU A 67 -7.03 9.11 11.68
C LEU A 67 -8.39 9.21 11.03
N GLY A 68 -8.49 8.88 9.74
CA GLY A 68 -9.74 8.97 8.98
C GLY A 68 -10.83 8.05 9.51
N GLY A 69 -10.46 6.82 9.91
CA GLY A 69 -11.38 5.89 10.55
C GLY A 69 -11.91 6.41 11.89
N TYR A 70 -11.01 6.94 12.71
CA TYR A 70 -11.35 7.51 14.00
C TYR A 70 -12.30 8.71 13.86
N LEU A 71 -11.96 9.64 12.98
CA LEU A 71 -12.78 10.85 12.75
C LEU A 71 -14.13 10.51 12.13
N SER A 72 -14.18 9.51 11.27
CA SER A 72 -15.41 9.04 10.67
C SER A 72 -16.35 8.44 11.71
N ASP A 73 -15.85 7.57 12.56
CA ASP A 73 -16.66 6.89 13.57
C ASP A 73 -17.26 7.89 14.57
N ARG A 74 -16.52 8.96 14.91
CA ARG A 74 -16.97 9.92 15.90
C ARG A 74 -17.75 11.10 15.33
N PHE A 75 -17.41 11.56 14.13
CA PHE A 75 -17.88 12.87 13.67
C PHE A 75 -18.56 12.87 12.30
N LEU A 76 -18.08 12.04 11.34
CA LEU A 76 -18.47 12.17 9.94
C LEU A 76 -19.45 11.09 9.46
N GLY A 77 -19.31 9.86 9.94
CA GLY A 77 -20.00 8.71 9.41
C GLY A 77 -19.35 8.15 8.12
N ASN A 78 -19.63 6.89 7.79
CA ASN A 78 -18.93 6.22 6.70
C ASN A 78 -19.23 6.82 5.32
N ARG A 79 -20.50 7.11 5.02
CA ARG A 79 -20.89 7.63 3.70
C ARG A 79 -20.26 8.98 3.41
N ARG A 80 -20.35 9.91 4.36
CA ARG A 80 -19.77 11.25 4.22
C ARG A 80 -18.25 11.20 4.09
N SER A 81 -17.61 10.33 4.86
CA SER A 81 -16.16 10.16 4.79
C SER A 81 -15.73 9.64 3.42
N ILE A 82 -16.48 8.70 2.82
CA ILE A 82 -16.22 8.22 1.46
C ILE A 82 -16.37 9.36 0.46
N GLU A 83 -17.42 10.16 0.57
CA GLU A 83 -17.68 11.28 -0.33
C GLU A 83 -16.61 12.38 -0.20
N ILE A 84 -16.28 12.76 1.03
CA ILE A 84 -15.23 13.75 1.30
C ILE A 84 -13.89 13.23 0.80
N GLY A 85 -13.54 11.99 1.10
CA GLY A 85 -12.32 11.37 0.65
C GLY A 85 -12.23 11.30 -0.87
N GLY A 86 -13.31 10.93 -1.53
CA GLY A 86 -13.38 10.89 -3.00
C GLY A 86 -13.21 12.26 -3.62
N ILE A 87 -13.85 13.29 -3.07
CA ILE A 87 -13.70 14.68 -3.56
C ILE A 87 -12.25 15.15 -3.38
N LEU A 88 -11.68 14.93 -2.21
CA LEU A 88 -10.29 15.34 -1.93
C LEU A 88 -9.30 14.63 -2.87
N MET A 89 -9.49 13.34 -3.12
CA MET A 89 -8.63 12.60 -4.05
C MET A 89 -8.79 13.05 -5.49
N ALA A 90 -10.01 13.35 -5.93
CA ALA A 90 -10.24 13.90 -7.26
C ALA A 90 -9.54 15.27 -7.41
N LEU A 91 -9.69 16.15 -6.43
CA LEU A 91 -9.00 17.44 -6.40
C LEU A 91 -7.48 17.25 -6.37
N GLY A 92 -6.98 16.26 -5.65
CA GLY A 92 -5.57 15.91 -5.60
C GLY A 92 -5.03 15.50 -6.97
N GLN A 93 -5.77 14.67 -7.71
CA GLN A 93 -5.38 14.27 -9.06
C GLN A 93 -5.41 15.46 -10.04
N PHE A 94 -6.39 16.34 -9.92
CA PHE A 94 -6.41 17.55 -10.73
C PHE A 94 -5.26 18.51 -10.37
N ALA A 95 -4.88 18.60 -9.11
CA ALA A 95 -3.69 19.35 -8.70
C ALA A 95 -2.43 18.75 -9.33
N MET A 96 -2.32 17.43 -9.40
CA MET A 96 -1.23 16.76 -10.11
C MET A 96 -1.25 17.04 -11.61
N PHE A 97 -2.44 17.06 -12.22
CA PHE A 97 -2.61 17.46 -13.62
C PHE A 97 -2.09 18.89 -13.85
N PHE A 98 -2.46 19.83 -12.99
CA PHE A 98 -1.98 21.22 -13.11
C PHE A 98 -0.49 21.32 -12.80
N SER A 99 0.04 20.53 -11.88
CA SER A 99 1.47 20.41 -11.64
C SER A 99 2.21 20.02 -12.92
N ALA A 100 1.73 19.00 -13.61
CA ALA A 100 2.31 18.52 -14.87
C ALA A 100 2.13 19.49 -16.03
N SER A 101 1.18 20.41 -15.94
CA SER A 101 0.93 21.47 -16.94
C SER A 101 1.76 22.73 -16.67
N ALA A 102 2.29 22.88 -15.46
CA ALA A 102 3.08 24.03 -15.03
C ALA A 102 4.58 23.72 -15.17
N SER A 103 5.42 24.69 -14.83
CA SER A 103 6.87 24.54 -14.84
C SER A 103 7.49 25.21 -13.61
N GLY A 104 8.69 24.76 -13.25
CA GLY A 104 9.48 25.34 -12.16
C GLY A 104 8.83 25.20 -10.79
N GLY A 105 8.90 26.24 -9.97
CA GLY A 105 8.38 26.25 -8.60
C GLY A 105 6.88 26.05 -8.51
N ALA A 106 6.11 26.49 -9.50
CA ALA A 106 4.67 26.31 -9.53
C ALA A 106 4.31 24.82 -9.68
N ALA A 107 5.04 24.09 -10.51
CA ALA A 107 4.83 22.65 -10.67
C ALA A 107 5.05 21.90 -9.35
N ILE A 108 6.13 22.21 -8.64
CA ILE A 108 6.47 21.59 -7.37
C ILE A 108 5.44 21.92 -6.29
N SER A 109 5.02 23.17 -6.20
CA SER A 109 3.99 23.60 -5.22
C SER A 109 2.66 22.90 -5.45
N LEU A 110 2.22 22.78 -6.71
CA LEU A 110 0.99 22.08 -7.06
C LEU A 110 1.11 20.57 -6.77
N MET A 111 2.28 19.97 -6.95
CA MET A 111 2.55 18.59 -6.57
C MET A 111 2.33 18.39 -5.06
N TRP A 112 2.86 19.27 -4.23
CA TRP A 112 2.69 19.19 -2.78
C TRP A 112 1.22 19.28 -2.37
N VAL A 113 0.49 20.19 -2.98
CA VAL A 113 -0.97 20.31 -2.77
C VAL A 113 -1.67 19.01 -3.18
N GLY A 114 -1.36 18.51 -4.35
CA GLY A 114 -1.94 17.25 -4.86
C GLY A 114 -1.66 16.07 -3.93
N LEU A 115 -0.42 15.88 -3.52
CA LEU A 115 -0.04 14.80 -2.62
C LEU A 115 -0.77 14.88 -1.27
N THR A 116 -0.88 16.08 -0.70
CA THR A 116 -1.59 16.28 0.56
C THR A 116 -3.07 15.92 0.44
N LEU A 117 -3.72 16.35 -0.63
CA LEU A 117 -5.12 16.02 -0.87
C LEU A 117 -5.33 14.51 -1.09
N LEU A 118 -4.43 13.86 -1.79
CA LEU A 118 -4.47 12.41 -1.99
C LEU A 118 -4.28 11.64 -0.68
N ILE A 119 -3.35 12.08 0.15
CA ILE A 119 -3.09 11.46 1.45
C ILE A 119 -4.35 11.52 2.33
N ILE A 120 -4.89 12.71 2.51
CA ILE A 120 -6.01 12.92 3.42
C ILE A 120 -7.30 12.31 2.86
N GLY A 121 -7.51 12.40 1.55
CA GLY A 121 -8.65 11.78 0.89
C GLY A 121 -8.66 10.27 1.04
N ASN A 122 -7.52 9.62 0.86
CA ASN A 122 -7.39 8.19 1.08
C ASN A 122 -7.67 7.80 2.53
N GLY A 123 -7.23 8.61 3.48
CA GLY A 123 -7.49 8.39 4.90
C GLY A 123 -8.98 8.38 5.25
N PHE A 124 -9.76 9.25 4.66
CA PHE A 124 -11.22 9.25 4.85
C PHE A 124 -11.94 8.16 4.07
N PHE A 125 -11.45 7.82 2.88
CA PHE A 125 -12.14 6.89 1.98
C PHE A 125 -11.92 5.43 2.36
N LYS A 126 -10.67 5.01 2.48
CA LYS A 126 -10.30 3.59 2.54
C LYS A 126 -10.88 2.83 3.73
N PRO A 127 -10.77 3.30 4.98
CA PRO A 127 -11.30 2.52 6.11
C PRO A 127 -12.82 2.43 6.09
N ASN A 128 -13.47 3.43 5.57
CA ASN A 128 -14.93 3.53 5.60
C ASN A 128 -15.62 2.64 4.57
N ILE A 129 -15.07 2.55 3.37
CA ILE A 129 -15.65 1.68 2.35
C ILE A 129 -15.51 0.20 2.74
N SER A 130 -14.39 -0.18 3.31
CA SER A 130 -14.16 -1.55 3.79
C SER A 130 -15.11 -1.93 4.92
N THR A 131 -15.34 -1.02 5.86
CA THR A 131 -16.28 -1.22 6.96
C THR A 131 -17.71 -1.44 6.45
N MET A 132 -18.11 -0.70 5.44
CA MET A 132 -19.46 -0.81 4.89
C MET A 132 -19.72 -2.15 4.22
N VAL A 133 -18.72 -2.83 3.69
CA VAL A 133 -18.90 -4.18 3.14
C VAL A 133 -19.47 -5.13 4.21
N GLY A 134 -18.88 -5.12 5.39
CA GLY A 134 -19.36 -5.94 6.50
C GLY A 134 -20.77 -5.56 6.99
N GLN A 135 -21.11 -4.28 6.92
CA GLN A 135 -22.42 -3.78 7.38
C GLN A 135 -23.59 -4.20 6.50
N LEU A 136 -23.34 -4.63 5.27
CA LEU A 136 -24.37 -5.11 4.36
C LEU A 136 -24.99 -6.44 4.79
N TYR A 137 -24.31 -7.18 5.65
CA TYR A 137 -24.69 -8.53 6.04
C TYR A 137 -25.11 -8.61 7.51
N PRO A 138 -26.06 -9.52 7.85
CA PRO A 138 -26.35 -9.80 9.26
C PRO A 138 -25.14 -10.36 9.99
N LYS A 139 -25.08 -10.18 11.30
CA LYS A 139 -24.03 -10.76 12.14
C LYS A 139 -23.97 -12.28 11.95
N GLY A 140 -22.77 -12.82 11.71
CA GLY A 140 -22.55 -14.25 11.55
C GLY A 140 -22.89 -14.81 10.18
N ASP A 141 -23.22 -13.96 9.21
CA ASP A 141 -23.49 -14.41 7.83
C ASP A 141 -22.20 -14.95 7.20
N ARG A 142 -22.25 -16.17 6.69
CA ARG A 142 -21.11 -16.85 6.07
C ARG A 142 -20.69 -16.23 4.74
N ARG A 143 -21.57 -15.45 4.09
CA ARG A 143 -21.27 -14.79 2.82
C ARG A 143 -20.28 -13.64 2.95
N VAL A 144 -20.01 -13.14 4.17
CA VAL A 144 -19.11 -11.98 4.39
C VAL A 144 -17.72 -12.25 3.86
N ASP A 145 -17.17 -13.44 4.07
CA ASP A 145 -15.84 -13.79 3.59
C ASP A 145 -15.76 -13.76 2.06
N ALA A 146 -16.77 -14.31 1.39
CA ALA A 146 -16.87 -14.24 -0.06
C ALA A 146 -17.05 -12.81 -0.55
N ALA A 147 -17.78 -11.98 0.20
CA ALA A 147 -17.96 -10.56 -0.12
C ALA A 147 -16.66 -9.80 -0.10
N PHE A 148 -15.81 -10.01 0.90
CA PHE A 148 -14.49 -9.40 0.95
C PHE A 148 -13.57 -9.90 -0.17
N THR A 149 -13.70 -11.16 -0.56
CA THR A 149 -12.97 -11.69 -1.72
C THR A 149 -13.37 -10.98 -3.01
N ILE A 150 -14.67 -10.75 -3.22
CA ILE A 150 -15.20 -10.00 -4.37
C ILE A 150 -14.70 -8.55 -4.32
N PHE A 151 -14.78 -7.93 -3.16
CA PHE A 151 -14.30 -6.56 -2.96
C PHE A 151 -12.80 -6.44 -3.27
N TYR A 152 -12.00 -7.39 -2.79
CA TYR A 152 -10.57 -7.45 -3.06
C TYR A 152 -10.26 -7.64 -4.56
N MET A 153 -11.10 -8.41 -5.27
CA MET A 153 -10.99 -8.53 -6.73
C MET A 153 -11.15 -7.17 -7.42
N GLY A 154 -12.05 -6.33 -6.93
CA GLY A 154 -12.23 -4.96 -7.42
C GLY A 154 -10.95 -4.13 -7.28
N ILE A 155 -10.26 -4.26 -6.14
CA ILE A 155 -8.97 -3.62 -5.91
C ILE A 155 -7.95 -4.04 -6.98
N ASN A 156 -7.85 -5.33 -7.24
CA ASN A 156 -6.88 -5.87 -8.21
C ASN A 156 -7.24 -5.52 -9.66
N LEU A 157 -8.52 -5.44 -10.00
CA LEU A 157 -8.94 -4.99 -11.33
C LEU A 157 -8.55 -3.52 -11.56
N GLY A 158 -8.81 -2.65 -10.60
CA GLY A 158 -8.39 -1.25 -10.66
C GLY A 158 -6.87 -1.13 -10.77
N ALA A 159 -6.14 -1.88 -9.97
CA ALA A 159 -4.68 -1.90 -9.98
C ALA A 159 -4.10 -2.45 -11.29
N PHE A 160 -4.80 -3.38 -11.94
CA PHE A 160 -4.37 -3.95 -13.22
C PHE A 160 -4.53 -2.97 -14.38
N PHE A 161 -5.71 -2.36 -14.50
CA PHE A 161 -6.00 -1.49 -15.63
C PHE A 161 -5.33 -0.13 -15.54
N SER A 162 -5.12 0.39 -14.34
CA SER A 162 -4.65 1.76 -14.15
C SER A 162 -3.24 2.03 -14.71
N PRO A 163 -2.22 1.17 -14.52
CA PRO A 163 -0.93 1.41 -15.16
C PRO A 163 -1.00 1.35 -16.69
N LEU A 164 -1.87 0.51 -17.23
CA LEU A 164 -2.04 0.37 -18.68
C LEU A 164 -2.64 1.63 -19.30
N ILE A 165 -3.61 2.25 -18.65
CA ILE A 165 -4.28 3.46 -19.14
C ILE A 165 -3.48 4.70 -18.78
N CYS A 166 -3.24 4.93 -17.50
CA CYS A 166 -2.52 6.11 -17.03
C CYS A 166 -1.06 6.12 -17.51
N GLY A 167 -0.42 4.96 -17.52
CA GLY A 167 0.95 4.83 -17.99
C GLY A 167 1.11 5.11 -19.47
N THR A 168 0.20 4.62 -20.31
CA THR A 168 0.21 4.92 -21.75
C THR A 168 0.04 6.40 -22.00
N LEU A 169 -0.93 7.02 -21.35
CA LEU A 169 -1.17 8.46 -21.50
C LEU A 169 0.03 9.29 -21.02
N ALA A 170 0.59 8.93 -19.86
CA ALA A 170 1.70 9.67 -19.29
C ALA A 170 2.98 9.53 -20.08
N GLU A 171 3.37 8.31 -20.45
CA GLU A 171 4.67 8.06 -21.09
C GLU A 171 4.67 8.23 -22.60
N LYS A 172 3.52 8.06 -23.27
CA LYS A 172 3.43 8.17 -24.74
C LYS A 172 2.91 9.52 -25.22
N ILE A 173 2.21 10.27 -24.38
CA ILE A 173 1.66 11.58 -24.74
C ILE A 173 2.25 12.66 -23.81
N ASP A 174 1.76 12.77 -22.58
CA ASP A 174 2.23 13.70 -21.56
C ASP A 174 1.75 13.25 -20.19
N PHE A 175 2.56 13.42 -19.17
CA PHE A 175 2.23 13.01 -17.78
C PHE A 175 0.92 13.61 -17.28
N LYS A 176 0.60 14.84 -17.68
CA LYS A 176 -0.66 15.48 -17.27
C LYS A 176 -1.90 14.64 -17.61
N TRP A 177 -1.88 13.95 -18.74
CA TRP A 177 -3.01 13.11 -19.16
C TRP A 177 -3.16 11.85 -18.31
N GLY A 178 -2.06 11.31 -17.81
CA GLY A 178 -2.09 10.21 -16.86
C GLY A 178 -2.76 10.60 -15.55
N PHE A 179 -2.41 11.74 -15.00
CA PHE A 179 -3.04 12.27 -13.79
C PHE A 179 -4.50 12.64 -14.02
N LEU A 180 -4.82 13.22 -15.18
CA LEU A 180 -6.21 13.53 -15.53
C LEU A 180 -7.07 12.27 -15.61
N ALA A 181 -6.56 11.21 -16.21
CA ALA A 181 -7.26 9.91 -16.30
C ALA A 181 -7.53 9.34 -14.90
N ALA A 182 -6.56 9.43 -14.01
CA ALA A 182 -6.72 9.02 -12.61
C ALA A 182 -7.81 9.85 -11.90
N GLY A 183 -7.83 11.15 -12.13
CA GLY A 183 -8.85 12.05 -11.58
C GLY A 183 -10.24 11.77 -12.12
N ILE A 184 -10.37 11.52 -13.42
CA ILE A 184 -11.63 11.15 -14.05
C ILE A 184 -12.15 9.83 -13.48
N GLY A 185 -11.26 8.85 -13.30
CA GLY A 185 -11.62 7.59 -12.68
C GLY A 185 -12.20 7.76 -11.29
N MET A 186 -11.59 8.62 -10.48
CA MET A 186 -12.11 8.93 -9.14
C MET A 186 -13.48 9.60 -9.20
N ILE A 187 -13.70 10.52 -10.13
CA ILE A 187 -15.00 11.17 -10.33
C ILE A 187 -16.06 10.15 -10.73
N ILE A 188 -15.75 9.23 -11.63
CA ILE A 188 -16.70 8.18 -12.03
C ILE A 188 -17.10 7.35 -10.81
N GLY A 189 -16.14 6.93 -10.00
CA GLY A 189 -16.42 6.19 -8.76
C GLY A 189 -17.28 6.99 -7.80
N LEU A 190 -16.97 8.26 -7.61
CA LEU A 190 -17.71 9.15 -6.71
C LEU A 190 -19.15 9.38 -7.19
N ILE A 191 -19.36 9.66 -8.47
CA ILE A 191 -20.70 9.84 -9.05
C ILE A 191 -21.51 8.56 -8.90
N THR A 192 -20.93 7.41 -9.20
CA THR A 192 -21.59 6.11 -9.03
C THR A 192 -22.05 5.90 -7.59
N PHE A 193 -21.17 6.21 -6.63
CA PHE A 193 -21.49 6.08 -5.21
C PHE A 193 -22.62 7.03 -4.79
N VAL A 194 -22.51 8.30 -5.11
CA VAL A 194 -23.49 9.33 -4.70
C VAL A 194 -24.86 9.06 -5.34
N ALA A 195 -24.89 8.64 -6.61
CA ALA A 195 -26.14 8.38 -7.31
C ALA A 195 -26.93 7.18 -6.76
N GLN A 196 -26.24 6.20 -6.19
CA GLN A 196 -26.88 4.92 -5.82
C GLN A 196 -26.82 4.58 -4.32
N LYS A 197 -26.15 5.39 -3.52
CA LYS A 197 -25.95 5.11 -2.09
C LYS A 197 -27.25 4.94 -1.32
N ASN A 198 -28.24 5.78 -1.57
CA ASN A 198 -29.53 5.77 -0.83
C ASN A 198 -30.37 4.54 -1.17
N LYS A 199 -30.25 4.03 -2.39
CA LYS A 199 -31.01 2.88 -2.85
C LYS A 199 -30.37 1.56 -2.48
N LEU A 200 -29.03 1.46 -2.58
CA LEU A 200 -28.30 0.20 -2.52
C LEU A 200 -27.60 -0.06 -1.18
N LEU A 201 -27.25 0.99 -0.43
CA LEU A 201 -26.52 0.82 0.83
C LEU A 201 -27.48 0.68 2.01
N VAL A 202 -28.13 -0.48 2.04
CA VAL A 202 -29.06 -0.88 3.08
C VAL A 202 -28.68 -2.27 3.60
N ASP A 203 -29.00 -2.53 4.86
CA ASP A 203 -28.80 -3.85 5.46
C ASP A 203 -29.92 -4.83 5.07
N ALA A 204 -29.90 -6.03 5.66
CA ALA A 204 -30.92 -7.06 5.38
C ALA A 204 -32.34 -6.62 5.76
N ASP A 205 -32.49 -5.69 6.69
CA ASP A 205 -33.77 -5.14 7.18
C ASP A 205 -34.15 -3.84 6.47
N ASN A 206 -33.50 -3.50 5.36
CA ASN A 206 -33.68 -2.25 4.60
C ASN A 206 -33.34 -0.97 5.38
N ASN A 207 -32.57 -1.07 6.45
CA ASN A 207 -32.08 0.10 7.17
C ASN A 207 -30.84 0.68 6.50
N PRO A 208 -30.73 1.99 6.31
CA PRO A 208 -29.53 2.60 5.74
C PRO A 208 -28.28 2.29 6.58
N ILE A 209 -27.20 1.94 5.90
CA ILE A 209 -25.90 1.71 6.55
C ILE A 209 -24.97 2.91 6.33
N GLY A 210 -24.00 3.06 7.22
CA GLY A 210 -22.98 4.11 7.12
C GLY A 210 -23.48 5.51 7.39
N MET A 211 -24.64 5.65 8.02
CA MET A 211 -25.22 6.95 8.34
C MET A 211 -24.47 7.64 9.48
N ALA A 212 -24.34 8.95 9.38
CA ALA A 212 -23.72 9.77 10.41
C ALA A 212 -24.66 9.93 11.60
N THR A 213 -24.08 9.95 12.81
CA THR A 213 -24.80 10.24 14.06
C THR A 213 -24.94 11.73 14.30
N GLN A 214 -24.14 12.55 13.65
CA GLN A 214 -24.12 14.02 13.78
C GLN A 214 -24.45 14.66 12.44
N LYS A 215 -25.11 15.83 12.50
CA LYS A 215 -25.34 16.64 11.29
C LYS A 215 -24.04 17.21 10.78
N PHE A 216 -23.91 17.29 9.46
CA PHE A 216 -22.78 17.94 8.82
C PHE A 216 -22.89 19.46 9.01
N GLY A 217 -21.91 20.04 9.66
CA GLY A 217 -21.89 21.46 9.97
C GLY A 217 -20.47 22.02 10.06
N VAL A 218 -20.33 23.18 10.69
CA VAL A 218 -19.04 23.88 10.82
C VAL A 218 -17.97 23.01 11.49
N LYS A 219 -18.36 22.21 12.48
CA LYS A 219 -17.43 21.30 13.18
C LYS A 219 -16.79 20.29 12.24
N GLN A 220 -17.59 19.67 11.38
CA GLN A 220 -17.13 18.67 10.43
C GLN A 220 -16.23 19.29 9.36
N ILE A 221 -16.61 20.46 8.84
CA ILE A 221 -15.77 21.23 7.90
C ILE A 221 -14.44 21.59 8.56
N GLY A 222 -14.47 22.04 9.80
CA GLY A 222 -13.27 22.38 10.57
C GLY A 222 -12.33 21.19 10.75
N ILE A 223 -12.88 20.00 11.01
CA ILE A 223 -12.11 18.76 11.14
C ILE A 223 -11.37 18.43 9.83
N VAL A 224 -12.07 18.51 8.70
CA VAL A 224 -11.48 18.23 7.38
C VAL A 224 -10.38 19.25 7.06
N ILE A 225 -10.63 20.52 7.29
CA ILE A 225 -9.65 21.59 7.03
C ILE A 225 -8.42 21.43 7.94
N ALA A 226 -8.63 21.19 9.24
CA ALA A 226 -7.53 21.02 10.19
C ALA A 226 -6.67 19.78 9.85
N SER A 227 -7.31 18.68 9.49
CA SER A 227 -6.61 17.47 9.07
C SER A 227 -5.78 17.69 7.82
N THR A 228 -6.35 18.36 6.83
CA THR A 228 -5.65 18.71 5.58
C THR A 228 -4.46 19.62 5.85
N ALA A 229 -4.66 20.64 6.68
CA ALA A 229 -3.59 21.57 7.06
C ALA A 229 -2.44 20.87 7.80
N PHE A 230 -2.77 19.92 8.68
CA PHE A 230 -1.77 19.16 9.42
C PHE A 230 -0.88 18.33 8.48
N PHE A 231 -1.49 17.60 7.52
CA PHE A 231 -0.71 16.80 6.57
C PHE A 231 0.04 17.65 5.55
N PHE A 232 -0.51 18.79 5.17
CA PHE A 232 0.22 19.77 4.37
C PHE A 232 1.47 20.27 5.12
N PHE A 233 1.33 20.57 6.40
CA PHE A 233 2.46 20.94 7.26
C PHE A 233 3.53 19.83 7.30
N LEU A 234 3.11 18.57 7.50
CA LEU A 234 4.05 17.46 7.52
C LEU A 234 4.81 17.29 6.20
N MET A 235 4.11 17.41 5.08
CA MET A 235 4.72 17.24 3.76
C MET A 235 5.65 18.39 3.39
N ASN A 236 5.35 19.60 3.85
CA ASN A 236 6.10 20.81 3.48
C ASN A 236 7.07 21.29 4.57
N PHE A 237 7.23 20.54 5.65
CA PHE A 237 8.03 20.97 6.80
C PHE A 237 9.45 21.35 6.39
N LYS A 238 10.12 20.52 5.60
CA LYS A 238 11.48 20.78 5.16
C LYS A 238 11.61 22.10 4.37
N THR A 239 10.64 22.35 3.51
CA THR A 239 10.62 23.56 2.70
C THR A 239 10.27 24.80 3.54
N MET A 240 9.24 24.70 4.39
CA MET A 240 8.76 25.82 5.21
C MET A 240 9.80 26.31 6.22
N PHE A 241 10.55 25.39 6.82
CA PHE A 241 11.53 25.71 7.86
C PHE A 241 12.97 25.59 7.38
N ASN A 242 13.19 25.35 6.08
CA ASN A 242 14.52 25.14 5.51
C ASN A 242 15.34 24.14 6.34
N SER A 243 14.70 23.03 6.72
CA SER A 243 15.23 22.02 7.63
C SER A 243 15.49 20.72 6.91
N GLU A 244 16.54 20.03 7.32
CA GLU A 244 16.84 18.65 6.87
C GLU A 244 16.16 17.58 7.72
N LEU A 245 15.41 17.96 8.74
CA LEU A 245 14.75 17.01 9.64
C LEU A 245 13.61 16.26 8.94
N ASP A 246 13.65 14.94 9.02
CA ASP A 246 12.60 14.07 8.51
C ASP A 246 11.53 13.85 9.60
N ILE A 247 10.63 14.81 9.77
CA ILE A 247 9.61 14.72 10.83
C ILE A 247 8.60 13.59 10.54
N ILE A 248 8.36 13.26 9.28
CA ILE A 248 7.48 12.16 8.92
C ILE A 248 8.09 10.83 9.39
N GLY A 249 9.38 10.64 9.15
CA GLY A 249 10.12 9.48 9.65
C GLY A 249 10.11 9.41 11.17
N TYR A 250 10.37 10.52 11.86
CA TYR A 250 10.33 10.56 13.31
C TYR A 250 8.94 10.24 13.86
N LEU A 251 7.89 10.74 13.23
CA LEU A 251 6.51 10.44 13.63
C LEU A 251 6.20 8.95 13.48
N ILE A 252 6.48 8.38 12.32
CA ILE A 252 6.16 6.98 12.01
C ILE A 252 7.01 6.03 12.85
N TYR A 253 8.33 6.16 12.82
CA TYR A 253 9.23 5.26 13.53
C TYR A 253 9.15 5.46 15.04
N GLY A 254 8.97 6.70 15.48
CA GLY A 254 8.78 7.01 16.90
C GLY A 254 7.52 6.35 17.44
N ALA A 255 6.42 6.38 16.70
CA ALA A 255 5.19 5.69 17.08
C ALA A 255 5.38 4.16 17.10
N MET A 256 6.15 3.61 16.14
CA MET A 256 6.48 2.18 16.11
C MET A 256 7.25 1.71 17.35
N ILE A 257 8.07 2.58 17.92
CA ILE A 257 8.82 2.28 19.14
C ILE A 257 7.94 2.51 20.39
N ALA A 258 7.18 3.61 20.38
CA ALA A 258 6.37 4.02 21.54
C ALA A 258 5.22 3.04 21.82
N MET A 259 4.55 2.54 20.77
CA MET A 259 3.38 1.68 20.91
C MET A 259 3.66 0.39 21.67
N PRO A 260 4.73 -0.38 21.37
CA PRO A 260 5.08 -1.54 22.17
C PRO A 260 5.36 -1.21 23.64
N LEU A 261 6.08 -0.11 23.89
CA LEU A 261 6.40 0.31 25.25
C LEU A 261 5.13 0.64 26.06
N ILE A 262 4.19 1.33 25.44
CA ILE A 262 2.93 1.72 26.09
C ILE A 262 2.07 0.48 26.38
N ILE A 263 1.90 -0.40 25.40
CA ILE A 263 0.99 -1.54 25.50
C ILE A 263 1.57 -2.62 26.41
N LEU A 264 2.83 -3.01 26.22
CA LEU A 264 3.45 -4.11 26.98
C LEU A 264 3.70 -3.77 28.44
N THR A 265 3.75 -2.49 28.81
CA THR A 265 3.90 -2.05 30.20
C THR A 265 2.57 -1.92 30.95
N ASP A 266 1.45 -2.17 30.29
CA ASP A 266 0.13 -2.13 30.93
C ASP A 266 0.01 -3.27 31.94
N LYS A 267 -0.31 -2.90 33.19
CA LYS A 267 -0.37 -3.85 34.30
C LYS A 267 -1.58 -4.78 34.29
N SER A 268 -2.60 -4.44 33.47
CA SER A 268 -3.82 -5.24 33.32
C SER A 268 -3.62 -6.52 32.50
N LEU A 269 -2.49 -6.62 31.78
CA LEU A 269 -2.21 -7.76 30.91
C LEU A 269 -1.81 -9.01 31.71
N THR A 270 -2.41 -10.15 31.34
CA THR A 270 -1.94 -11.45 31.83
C THR A 270 -0.64 -11.82 31.09
N LYS A 271 0.06 -12.83 31.60
CA LYS A 271 1.29 -13.30 30.95
C LYS A 271 1.04 -13.79 29.52
N ASP A 272 -0.02 -14.56 29.30
CA ASP A 272 -0.37 -15.08 27.96
C ASP A 272 -0.76 -13.96 27.00
N GLU A 273 -1.53 -12.98 27.47
CA GLU A 273 -1.90 -11.80 26.67
C GLU A 273 -0.65 -11.02 26.27
N ARG A 274 0.27 -10.80 27.19
CA ARG A 274 1.53 -10.10 26.92
C ARG A 274 2.39 -10.85 25.91
N ASP A 275 2.47 -12.17 26.01
CA ASP A 275 3.19 -13.01 25.07
C ASP A 275 2.63 -12.90 23.65
N ARG A 276 1.30 -12.96 23.50
CA ARG A 276 0.62 -12.84 22.20
C ARG A 276 0.82 -11.46 21.59
N ILE A 277 0.73 -10.40 22.39
CA ILE A 277 0.98 -9.03 21.92
C ILE A 277 2.43 -8.89 21.46
N MET A 278 3.36 -9.47 22.20
CA MET A 278 4.78 -9.45 21.81
C MET A 278 4.99 -10.13 20.44
N VAL A 279 4.29 -11.23 20.17
CA VAL A 279 4.32 -11.89 18.84
C VAL A 279 3.85 -10.93 17.75
N ILE A 280 2.76 -10.19 17.99
CA ILE A 280 2.25 -9.20 17.04
C ILE A 280 3.34 -8.16 16.72
N PHE A 281 4.00 -7.61 17.73
CA PHE A 281 5.04 -6.59 17.50
C PHE A 281 6.27 -7.14 16.79
N ILE A 282 6.68 -8.37 17.09
CA ILE A 282 7.81 -9.01 16.41
C ILE A 282 7.47 -9.25 14.93
N LEU A 283 6.29 -9.76 14.65
CA LEU A 283 5.86 -9.99 13.27
C LEU A 283 5.68 -8.66 12.52
N ALA A 284 5.19 -7.62 13.19
CA ALA A 284 5.11 -6.26 12.62
C ALA A 284 6.50 -5.73 12.23
N PHE A 285 7.51 -5.99 13.04
CA PHE A 285 8.89 -5.63 12.73
C PHE A 285 9.39 -6.34 11.44
N PHE A 286 9.12 -7.63 11.28
CA PHE A 286 9.51 -8.37 10.08
C PHE A 286 8.72 -7.94 8.84
N VAL A 287 7.47 -7.52 8.99
CA VAL A 287 6.65 -6.97 7.90
C VAL A 287 7.29 -5.74 7.27
N ILE A 288 8.00 -4.93 8.05
CA ILE A 288 8.70 -3.74 7.54
C ILE A 288 9.71 -4.15 6.47
N PHE A 289 10.46 -5.20 6.68
CA PHE A 289 11.43 -5.69 5.70
C PHE A 289 10.75 -6.25 4.46
N PHE A 290 9.68 -6.99 4.64
CA PHE A 290 8.92 -7.56 3.52
C PHE A 290 8.39 -6.47 2.59
N TRP A 291 7.58 -5.55 3.13
CA TRP A 291 6.98 -4.50 2.32
C TRP A 291 7.99 -3.45 1.88
N GLY A 292 9.02 -3.20 2.68
CA GLY A 292 10.11 -2.31 2.29
C GLY A 292 10.82 -2.78 1.02
N ALA A 293 10.99 -4.08 0.86
CA ALA A 293 11.55 -4.68 -0.35
C ALA A 293 10.51 -4.85 -1.47
N PHE A 294 9.29 -5.23 -1.12
CA PHE A 294 8.20 -5.45 -2.08
C PHE A 294 7.77 -4.15 -2.77
N GLU A 295 7.66 -3.07 -2.02
CA GLU A 295 7.17 -1.77 -2.51
C GLU A 295 8.20 -0.99 -3.34
N GLN A 296 9.36 -1.58 -3.61
CA GLN A 296 10.27 -1.04 -4.62
C GLN A 296 9.62 -0.98 -6.01
N ALA A 297 8.53 -1.71 -6.22
CA ALA A 297 7.78 -1.73 -7.46
C ALA A 297 7.36 -0.34 -7.95
N GLY A 298 6.95 0.54 -7.04
CA GLY A 298 6.58 1.91 -7.38
C GLY A 298 7.74 2.90 -7.36
N ALA A 299 8.91 2.49 -6.97
CA ALA A 299 10.09 3.35 -6.78
C ALA A 299 11.28 2.84 -7.60
N SER A 300 12.26 2.23 -6.96
CA SER A 300 13.51 1.84 -7.63
C SER A 300 13.30 0.86 -8.79
N LEU A 301 12.38 -0.08 -8.68
CA LEU A 301 12.11 -1.04 -9.77
C LEU A 301 11.46 -0.37 -10.99
N THR A 302 10.67 0.68 -10.80
CA THR A 302 10.14 1.47 -11.90
C THR A 302 11.25 2.31 -12.56
N ILE A 303 12.15 2.88 -11.78
CA ILE A 303 13.34 3.56 -12.32
C ILE A 303 14.19 2.58 -13.14
N PHE A 304 14.41 1.38 -12.62
CA PHE A 304 15.12 0.32 -13.33
C PHE A 304 14.38 -0.09 -14.62
N ALA A 305 13.06 -0.22 -14.57
CA ALA A 305 12.25 -0.54 -15.74
C ALA A 305 12.37 0.52 -16.83
N ASP A 306 12.45 1.79 -16.45
CA ASP A 306 12.59 2.88 -17.39
C ASP A 306 13.98 2.92 -18.06
N ARG A 307 15.03 2.71 -17.29
CA ARG A 307 16.41 3.00 -17.72
C ARG A 307 17.18 1.79 -18.21
N GLN A 308 17.02 0.65 -17.58
CA GLN A 308 17.89 -0.51 -17.80
C GLN A 308 17.14 -1.80 -18.16
N THR A 309 15.92 -1.68 -18.60
CA THR A 309 15.12 -2.81 -19.09
C THR A 309 14.76 -2.61 -20.56
N ASP A 310 15.02 -3.63 -21.37
CA ASP A 310 14.61 -3.63 -22.77
C ASP A 310 13.10 -3.88 -22.84
N ARG A 311 12.37 -2.84 -23.22
CA ARG A 311 10.90 -2.83 -23.29
C ARG A 311 10.37 -2.87 -24.71
N THR A 312 11.22 -3.17 -25.68
CA THR A 312 10.84 -3.20 -27.08
C THR A 312 10.08 -4.48 -27.41
N LEU A 313 8.84 -4.35 -27.87
CA LEU A 313 7.99 -5.42 -28.36
C LEU A 313 7.55 -5.09 -29.78
N PHE A 314 7.97 -5.91 -30.75
CA PHE A 314 7.58 -5.74 -32.16
C PHE A 314 7.75 -4.30 -32.67
N GLY A 315 8.87 -3.67 -32.32
CA GLY A 315 9.19 -2.30 -32.72
C GLY A 315 8.52 -1.21 -31.89
N TRP A 316 7.68 -1.56 -30.93
CA TRP A 316 7.03 -0.61 -30.01
C TRP A 316 7.67 -0.68 -28.63
N GLU A 317 7.98 0.48 -28.07
CA GLU A 317 8.52 0.57 -26.71
C GLU A 317 7.37 0.61 -25.69
N MET A 318 7.27 -0.45 -24.89
CA MET A 318 6.28 -0.56 -23.84
C MET A 318 6.55 0.45 -22.73
N PRO A 319 5.53 1.19 -22.22
CA PRO A 319 5.72 2.05 -21.05
C PRO A 319 6.29 1.31 -19.85
N ALA A 320 7.24 1.95 -19.14
CA ALA A 320 7.87 1.36 -17.95
C ALA A 320 6.86 1.08 -16.83
N SER A 321 5.83 1.90 -16.72
CA SER A 321 4.76 1.73 -15.72
C SER A 321 3.93 0.46 -15.89
N TYR A 322 3.92 -0.16 -17.08
CA TYR A 322 3.16 -1.39 -17.34
C TYR A 322 3.58 -2.55 -16.44
N PHE A 323 4.82 -2.58 -16.00
CA PHE A 323 5.28 -3.64 -15.10
C PHE A 323 4.51 -3.66 -13.77
N GLN A 324 3.95 -2.56 -13.35
CA GLN A 324 3.15 -2.50 -12.13
C GLN A 324 1.79 -3.20 -12.27
N SER A 325 1.37 -3.55 -13.47
CA SER A 325 0.19 -4.40 -13.72
C SER A 325 0.47 -5.89 -13.54
N VAL A 326 1.73 -6.30 -13.50
CA VAL A 326 2.10 -7.73 -13.35
C VAL A 326 1.63 -8.29 -12.02
N ASN A 327 1.83 -7.57 -10.93
CA ASN A 327 1.43 -8.01 -9.60
C ASN A 327 -0.09 -8.24 -9.49
N PRO A 328 -0.97 -7.29 -9.85
CA PRO A 328 -2.41 -7.53 -9.79
C PRO A 328 -2.87 -8.71 -10.67
N LEU A 329 -2.31 -8.83 -11.85
CA LEU A 329 -2.62 -9.95 -12.73
C LEU A 329 -2.17 -11.28 -12.11
N ALA A 330 -0.96 -11.33 -11.58
CA ALA A 330 -0.44 -12.52 -10.91
C ALA A 330 -1.27 -12.90 -9.68
N ILE A 331 -1.76 -11.92 -8.91
CA ILE A 331 -2.67 -12.18 -7.79
C ILE A 331 -3.95 -12.85 -8.27
N ILE A 332 -4.57 -12.32 -9.31
CA ILE A 332 -5.82 -12.88 -9.87
C ILE A 332 -5.60 -14.35 -10.29
N LEU A 333 -4.47 -14.63 -10.93
CA LEU A 333 -4.16 -15.97 -11.43
C LEU A 333 -3.69 -16.93 -10.34
N LEU A 334 -2.89 -16.48 -9.38
CA LEU A 334 -2.22 -17.33 -8.39
C LEU A 334 -2.98 -17.46 -7.08
N ALA A 335 -3.82 -16.50 -6.70
CA ALA A 335 -4.53 -16.55 -5.43
C ALA A 335 -5.40 -17.80 -5.27
N PRO A 336 -6.16 -18.27 -6.28
CA PRO A 336 -6.90 -19.52 -6.16
C PRO A 336 -5.99 -20.74 -5.95
N LEU A 337 -4.82 -20.74 -6.58
CA LEU A 337 -3.85 -21.84 -6.43
C LEU A 337 -3.27 -21.87 -5.01
N PHE A 338 -2.91 -20.72 -4.46
CA PHE A 338 -2.39 -20.62 -3.10
C PHE A 338 -3.44 -20.94 -2.05
N SER A 339 -4.69 -20.47 -2.26
CA SER A 339 -5.82 -20.82 -1.40
C SER A 339 -6.04 -22.34 -1.36
N SER A 340 -6.02 -22.99 -2.53
CA SER A 340 -6.12 -24.44 -2.65
C SER A 340 -4.94 -25.14 -1.98
N LEU A 341 -3.72 -24.61 -2.13
CA LEU A 341 -2.52 -25.16 -1.49
C LEU A 341 -2.65 -25.13 0.04
N TRP A 342 -3.05 -23.98 0.60
CA TRP A 342 -3.21 -23.86 2.05
C TRP A 342 -4.29 -24.79 2.60
N LEU A 343 -5.40 -24.97 1.88
CA LEU A 343 -6.45 -25.91 2.26
C LEU A 343 -5.97 -27.34 2.25
N ARG A 344 -5.24 -27.75 1.21
CA ARG A 344 -4.69 -29.10 1.11
C ARG A 344 -3.69 -29.39 2.22
N LEU A 345 -2.81 -28.44 2.50
CA LEU A 345 -1.83 -28.58 3.58
C LEU A 345 -2.53 -28.61 4.96
N GLY A 346 -3.55 -27.79 5.15
CA GLY A 346 -4.35 -27.78 6.37
C GLY A 346 -5.06 -29.11 6.62
N ASN A 347 -5.61 -29.72 5.57
CA ASN A 347 -6.27 -31.02 5.66
C ASN A 347 -5.30 -32.16 6.02
N ARG A 348 -4.01 -31.99 5.71
CA ARG A 348 -2.95 -32.93 6.07
C ARG A 348 -2.23 -32.58 7.37
N GLY A 349 -2.63 -31.51 8.05
CA GLY A 349 -1.94 -31.01 9.24
C GLY A 349 -0.56 -30.43 8.98
N LEU A 350 -0.25 -30.08 7.73
CA LEU A 350 1.05 -29.57 7.29
C LEU A 350 1.05 -28.08 6.99
N GLU A 351 -0.07 -27.36 7.22
CA GLU A 351 -0.13 -25.94 6.97
C GLU A 351 0.88 -25.20 7.87
N PRO A 352 1.78 -24.37 7.28
CA PRO A 352 2.71 -23.61 8.08
C PRO A 352 1.98 -22.61 8.98
N THR A 353 2.54 -22.34 10.14
CA THR A 353 2.07 -21.28 11.05
C THR A 353 2.31 -19.90 10.46
N SER A 354 1.70 -18.87 11.03
CA SER A 354 1.88 -17.48 10.58
C SER A 354 3.35 -17.05 10.54
N PRO A 355 4.16 -17.29 11.58
CA PRO A 355 5.59 -16.95 11.49
C PRO A 355 6.33 -17.65 10.36
N LYS A 356 6.03 -18.93 10.11
CA LYS A 356 6.64 -19.69 9.03
C LYS A 356 6.19 -19.20 7.65
N LYS A 357 4.91 -18.89 7.47
CA LYS A 357 4.41 -18.30 6.23
C LYS A 357 5.11 -16.98 5.92
N MET A 358 5.31 -16.14 6.93
CA MET A 358 6.02 -14.88 6.77
C MET A 358 7.48 -15.10 6.39
N ALA A 359 8.15 -16.08 6.99
CA ALA A 359 9.52 -16.45 6.65
C ALA A 359 9.61 -16.92 5.19
N ILE A 360 8.66 -17.73 4.72
CA ILE A 360 8.57 -18.17 3.33
C ILE A 360 8.36 -16.94 2.42
N GLY A 361 7.48 -16.03 2.78
CA GLY A 361 7.24 -14.80 2.02
C GLY A 361 8.49 -13.95 1.88
N LEU A 362 9.23 -13.74 2.97
CA LEU A 362 10.51 -13.03 2.95
C LEU A 362 11.54 -13.73 2.08
N SER A 363 11.60 -15.06 2.14
CA SER A 363 12.51 -15.87 1.30
C SER A 363 12.19 -15.70 -0.18
N LEU A 364 10.90 -15.65 -0.54
CA LEU A 364 10.48 -15.46 -1.93
C LEU A 364 10.82 -14.05 -2.43
N VAL A 365 10.67 -13.02 -1.60
CA VAL A 365 11.09 -11.67 -1.97
C VAL A 365 12.61 -11.63 -2.20
N ALA A 366 13.38 -12.24 -1.32
CA ALA A 366 14.83 -12.36 -1.49
C ALA A 366 15.17 -13.10 -2.80
N LEU A 367 14.46 -14.19 -3.11
CA LEU A 367 14.66 -14.94 -4.34
C LEU A 367 14.38 -14.11 -5.59
N GLY A 368 13.33 -13.29 -5.57
CA GLY A 368 13.04 -12.35 -6.67
C GLY A 368 14.21 -11.41 -6.93
N TYR A 369 14.81 -10.89 -5.87
CA TYR A 369 15.99 -10.04 -6.01
C TYR A 369 17.24 -10.81 -6.45
N VAL A 370 17.38 -12.08 -6.09
CA VAL A 370 18.45 -12.94 -6.63
C VAL A 370 18.31 -13.06 -8.14
N VAL A 371 17.10 -13.26 -8.64
CA VAL A 371 16.83 -13.36 -10.08
C VAL A 371 17.27 -12.09 -10.81
N ILE A 372 16.87 -10.93 -10.32
CA ILE A 372 17.22 -9.68 -10.99
C ILE A 372 18.70 -9.31 -10.80
N ALA A 373 19.28 -9.63 -9.66
CA ALA A 373 20.70 -9.43 -9.41
C ALA A 373 21.56 -10.25 -10.38
N PHE A 374 21.18 -11.49 -10.63
CA PHE A 374 21.82 -12.34 -11.61
C PHE A 374 21.77 -11.71 -13.02
N ALA A 375 20.62 -11.14 -13.38
CA ALA A 375 20.43 -10.50 -14.68
C ALA A 375 21.33 -9.26 -14.87
N VAL A 376 21.57 -8.50 -13.81
CA VAL A 376 22.35 -7.23 -13.89
C VAL A 376 23.83 -7.42 -13.54
N TYR A 377 24.27 -8.61 -13.17
CA TYR A 377 25.66 -8.87 -12.81
C TYR A 377 26.59 -8.58 -13.98
N GLY A 378 27.58 -7.76 -13.75
CA GLY A 378 28.57 -7.40 -14.76
C GLY A 378 28.10 -6.48 -15.88
N LEU A 379 26.88 -5.92 -15.78
CA LEU A 379 26.38 -4.99 -16.80
C LEU A 379 26.98 -3.60 -16.64
N GLY A 380 27.22 -2.96 -17.79
CA GLY A 380 27.55 -1.54 -17.83
C GLY A 380 26.33 -0.66 -17.55
N ALA A 381 26.58 0.62 -17.26
CA ALA A 381 25.54 1.59 -16.90
C ALA A 381 24.50 1.82 -18.01
N MET A 382 24.88 1.56 -19.28
CA MET A 382 24.01 1.77 -20.45
C MET A 382 23.40 0.47 -20.99
N ASP A 383 23.75 -0.66 -20.42
CA ASP A 383 23.25 -1.95 -20.87
C ASP A 383 21.83 -2.19 -20.34
N LYS A 384 21.03 -2.86 -21.16
CA LYS A 384 19.65 -3.21 -20.82
C LYS A 384 19.49 -4.71 -20.72
N VAL A 385 18.62 -5.15 -19.78
CA VAL A 385 18.27 -6.55 -19.59
C VAL A 385 16.88 -6.83 -20.14
N SER A 386 16.61 -8.09 -20.45
CA SER A 386 15.29 -8.52 -20.90
C SER A 386 14.22 -8.17 -19.85
N MET A 387 13.04 -7.75 -20.32
CA MET A 387 11.90 -7.49 -19.45
C MET A 387 11.43 -8.72 -18.67
N PHE A 388 11.69 -9.92 -19.17
CA PHE A 388 11.23 -11.14 -18.52
C PHE A 388 11.91 -11.40 -17.16
N TRP A 389 13.09 -10.83 -16.93
CA TRP A 389 13.72 -10.86 -15.62
C TRP A 389 12.91 -10.08 -14.59
N LEU A 390 12.42 -8.91 -14.96
CA LEU A 390 11.62 -8.07 -14.08
C LEU A 390 10.22 -8.66 -13.88
N ILE A 391 9.60 -9.19 -14.94
CA ILE A 391 8.33 -9.90 -14.84
C ILE A 391 8.46 -11.10 -13.89
N GLY A 392 9.54 -11.86 -14.02
CA GLY A 392 9.83 -12.98 -13.14
C GLY A 392 9.96 -12.57 -11.66
N LEU A 393 10.65 -11.46 -11.40
CA LEU A 393 10.72 -10.88 -10.06
C LEU A 393 9.33 -10.58 -9.52
N TYR A 394 8.49 -9.91 -10.28
CA TYR A 394 7.13 -9.55 -9.82
C TYR A 394 6.24 -10.76 -9.57
N VAL A 395 6.36 -11.80 -10.38
CA VAL A 395 5.63 -13.06 -10.16
C VAL A 395 6.08 -13.72 -8.85
N ILE A 396 7.38 -13.80 -8.62
CA ILE A 396 7.94 -14.38 -7.39
C ILE A 396 7.54 -13.54 -6.17
N HIS A 397 7.60 -12.22 -6.26
CA HIS A 397 7.17 -11.33 -5.19
C HIS A 397 5.68 -11.49 -4.89
N THR A 398 4.86 -11.70 -5.91
CA THR A 398 3.43 -11.96 -5.72
C THR A 398 3.20 -13.28 -4.98
N MET A 399 3.98 -14.31 -5.27
CA MET A 399 3.93 -15.55 -4.49
C MET A 399 4.26 -15.31 -3.01
N GLY A 400 5.25 -14.48 -2.74
CA GLY A 400 5.59 -14.06 -1.38
C GLY A 400 4.44 -13.30 -0.71
N GLU A 401 3.80 -12.39 -1.42
CA GLU A 401 2.63 -11.66 -0.95
C GLU A 401 1.48 -12.60 -0.59
N LEU A 402 1.23 -13.62 -1.40
CA LEU A 402 0.18 -14.59 -1.14
C LEU A 402 0.48 -15.50 0.06
N CYS A 403 1.74 -15.67 0.42
CA CYS A 403 2.12 -16.32 1.68
C CYS A 403 1.82 -15.43 2.89
N LEU A 404 1.96 -14.11 2.75
CA LEU A 404 1.77 -13.14 3.82
C LEU A 404 0.32 -12.73 4.00
N SER A 405 -0.46 -12.70 2.93
CA SER A 405 -1.84 -12.20 2.86
C SER A 405 -2.78 -12.80 3.91
N PRO A 406 -2.74 -14.11 4.22
CA PRO A 406 -3.59 -14.68 5.26
C PRO A 406 -3.23 -14.24 6.68
N ILE A 407 -2.08 -13.64 6.88
CA ILE A 407 -1.59 -13.26 8.21
C ILE A 407 -2.20 -11.90 8.60
N GLY A 408 -1.81 -10.88 8.33
CA GLY A 408 -2.34 -9.52 8.52
C GLY A 408 -3.32 -9.34 9.66
N LEU A 409 -4.41 -8.68 9.38
CA LEU A 409 -5.41 -8.28 10.37
C LEU A 409 -6.12 -9.46 11.04
N SER A 410 -6.26 -10.58 10.35
CA SER A 410 -6.87 -11.79 10.93
C SER A 410 -6.06 -12.31 12.12
N MET A 411 -4.75 -12.42 11.94
CA MET A 411 -3.84 -12.84 13.02
C MET A 411 -3.85 -11.85 14.19
N VAL A 412 -3.76 -10.55 13.88
CA VAL A 412 -3.80 -9.50 14.91
C VAL A 412 -5.10 -9.60 15.72
N SER A 413 -6.23 -9.77 15.02
CA SER A 413 -7.53 -9.92 15.66
C SER A 413 -7.57 -11.14 16.60
N LYS A 414 -7.03 -12.27 16.16
CA LYS A 414 -7.02 -13.51 16.98
C LYS A 414 -6.11 -13.42 18.20
N LEU A 415 -4.96 -12.78 18.06
CA LEU A 415 -3.97 -12.69 19.15
C LEU A 415 -4.25 -11.53 20.12
N SER A 416 -5.06 -10.56 19.73
CA SER A 416 -5.30 -9.37 20.53
C SER A 416 -6.31 -9.62 21.63
N PRO A 417 -6.06 -9.19 22.88
CA PRO A 417 -7.11 -9.05 23.88
C PRO A 417 -8.17 -8.06 23.39
N ALA A 418 -9.44 -8.33 23.71
CA ALA A 418 -10.55 -7.52 23.18
C ALA A 418 -10.39 -6.01 23.48
N ARG A 419 -9.91 -5.66 24.67
CA ARG A 419 -9.71 -4.26 25.08
C ARG A 419 -8.60 -3.53 24.33
N PHE A 420 -7.64 -4.27 23.74
CA PHE A 420 -6.52 -3.71 22.97
C PHE A 420 -6.64 -3.96 21.48
N SER A 421 -7.71 -4.59 21.00
CA SER A 421 -7.84 -5.02 19.61
C SER A 421 -7.68 -3.87 18.62
N SER A 422 -8.40 -2.77 18.82
CA SER A 422 -8.30 -1.59 17.92
C SER A 422 -6.91 -0.98 17.91
N LEU A 423 -6.29 -0.89 19.08
CA LEU A 423 -4.96 -0.31 19.23
C LEU A 423 -3.89 -1.17 18.52
N LEU A 424 -3.99 -2.50 18.65
CA LEU A 424 -3.06 -3.42 18.00
C LEU A 424 -3.27 -3.50 16.50
N MET A 425 -4.50 -3.39 16.03
CA MET A 425 -4.79 -3.21 14.61
C MET A 425 -4.15 -1.92 14.07
N GLY A 426 -4.26 -0.84 14.84
CA GLY A 426 -3.59 0.43 14.52
C GLY A 426 -2.08 0.26 14.42
N THR A 427 -1.48 -0.52 15.29
CA THR A 427 -0.05 -0.84 15.25
C THR A 427 0.34 -1.58 13.97
N TRP A 428 -0.49 -2.49 13.50
CA TRP A 428 -0.25 -3.20 12.24
C TRP A 428 -0.26 -2.24 11.04
N PHE A 429 -1.23 -1.34 10.98
CA PHE A 429 -1.25 -0.29 9.95
C PHE A 429 -0.03 0.62 10.04
N LEU A 430 0.38 0.96 11.26
CA LEU A 430 1.58 1.75 11.48
C LEU A 430 2.84 1.03 10.97
N ALA A 431 2.92 -0.29 11.12
CA ALA A 431 4.00 -1.09 10.56
C ALA A 431 4.04 -1.00 9.03
N ASN A 432 2.87 -1.02 8.38
CA ASN A 432 2.79 -0.83 6.94
C ASN A 432 3.24 0.58 6.52
N ALA A 433 2.87 1.60 7.28
CA ALA A 433 3.34 2.97 7.06
C ALA A 433 4.87 3.06 7.17
N ALA A 434 5.44 2.44 8.20
CA ALA A 434 6.89 2.38 8.40
C ALA A 434 7.58 1.64 7.25
N ALA A 435 6.99 0.54 6.78
CA ALA A 435 7.52 -0.23 5.66
C ALA A 435 7.58 0.60 4.37
N ASN A 436 6.54 1.36 4.09
CA ASN A 436 6.49 2.22 2.89
C ASN A 436 7.47 3.39 2.99
N LYS A 437 7.58 4.00 4.16
CA LYS A 437 8.58 5.04 4.41
C LYS A 437 10.00 4.48 4.21
N PHE A 438 10.26 3.30 4.75
CA PHE A 438 11.53 2.60 4.62
C PHE A 438 11.82 2.20 3.18
N ALA A 439 10.79 1.79 2.41
CA ALA A 439 10.93 1.50 0.99
C ALA A 439 11.48 2.70 0.22
N GLY A 440 10.99 3.89 0.51
CA GLY A 440 11.51 5.12 -0.10
C GLY A 440 12.95 5.39 0.29
N THR A 441 13.32 5.17 1.55
CA THR A 441 14.69 5.31 2.04
C THR A 441 15.64 4.36 1.31
N LEU A 442 15.26 3.10 1.14
CA LEU A 442 16.05 2.11 0.41
C LEU A 442 16.12 2.44 -1.08
N SER A 443 15.03 2.89 -1.68
CA SER A 443 15.00 3.30 -3.09
C SER A 443 15.96 4.46 -3.36
N ALA A 444 16.13 5.36 -2.40
CA ALA A 444 17.07 6.48 -2.51
C ALA A 444 18.53 6.03 -2.67
N LEU A 445 18.84 4.78 -2.35
CA LEU A 445 20.18 4.21 -2.48
C LEU A 445 20.47 3.70 -3.89
N ILE A 446 19.51 3.76 -4.82
CA ILE A 446 19.73 3.28 -6.19
C ILE A 446 20.92 4.01 -6.80
N PRO A 447 21.88 3.26 -7.40
CA PRO A 447 23.06 3.89 -7.99
C PRO A 447 22.67 4.76 -9.18
N GLY A 448 23.35 5.88 -9.30
CA GLY A 448 23.01 7.02 -10.09
C GLY A 448 22.64 6.76 -11.52
N GLY A 449 21.40 7.05 -11.82
CA GLY A 449 20.99 7.42 -13.13
C GLY A 449 21.19 8.91 -13.40
N GLY A 450 22.10 9.54 -12.72
CA GLY A 450 22.58 10.86 -13.14
C GLY A 450 23.21 10.68 -14.50
N GLU A 451 23.09 11.67 -15.36
CA GLU A 451 23.86 11.75 -16.60
C GLU A 451 25.22 11.10 -16.36
N ALA A 452 25.62 10.21 -17.25
CA ALA A 452 26.90 9.52 -17.20
C ALA A 452 28.01 10.55 -17.10
N GLY A 453 28.16 11.13 -15.93
CA GLY A 453 29.14 12.10 -15.54
C GLY A 453 29.97 11.50 -14.44
N GLU A 454 31.24 11.52 -14.66
CA GLU A 454 32.27 11.33 -13.66
C GLU A 454 31.78 11.85 -12.30
N GLY A 455 31.63 10.97 -11.32
CA GLY A 455 31.28 11.32 -9.97
C GLY A 455 29.85 11.02 -9.54
N ALA A 456 29.22 9.98 -10.09
CA ALA A 456 28.08 9.37 -9.47
C ALA A 456 28.48 9.02 -8.04
N ALA A 457 27.93 9.77 -7.06
CA ALA A 457 28.22 9.54 -5.66
C ALA A 457 27.82 8.09 -5.34
N THR A 458 28.78 7.27 -4.91
CA THR A 458 28.49 5.95 -4.40
C THR A 458 27.64 6.12 -3.14
N THR A 459 26.46 5.52 -3.12
CA THR A 459 25.65 5.45 -1.93
C THR A 459 26.18 4.35 -1.02
N SER A 460 25.93 4.45 0.27
CA SER A 460 26.30 3.42 1.22
C SER A 460 25.14 3.10 2.16
N PHE A 461 25.07 1.83 2.56
CA PHE A 461 24.07 1.36 3.52
C PHE A 461 24.81 0.53 4.57
N LEU A 462 24.77 0.99 5.83
CA LEU A 462 25.45 0.34 6.96
C LEU A 462 26.93 0.02 6.67
N GLY A 463 27.61 0.94 6.00
CA GLY A 463 29.01 0.77 5.62
C GLY A 463 29.28 -0.01 4.33
N PHE A 464 28.25 -0.60 3.74
CA PHE A 464 28.35 -1.29 2.46
C PHE A 464 28.26 -0.27 1.32
N GLN A 465 29.28 -0.26 0.44
CA GLN A 465 29.33 0.63 -0.71
C GLN A 465 28.49 0.08 -1.86
N ILE A 466 27.53 0.87 -2.33
CA ILE A 466 26.66 0.51 -3.45
C ILE A 466 27.18 1.21 -4.70
N ALA A 467 27.97 0.48 -5.50
CA ALA A 467 28.60 1.03 -6.69
C ALA A 467 27.80 0.81 -7.98
N ASN A 468 26.95 -0.22 -8.01
CA ASN A 468 26.19 -0.62 -9.20
C ASN A 468 24.85 -1.25 -8.80
N LEU A 469 24.03 -1.61 -9.80
CA LEU A 469 22.73 -2.23 -9.56
C LEU A 469 22.84 -3.58 -8.86
N PHE A 470 23.86 -4.38 -9.17
CA PHE A 470 24.07 -5.64 -8.48
C PHE A 470 24.23 -5.44 -6.97
N ASP A 471 25.06 -4.48 -6.56
CA ASP A 471 25.24 -4.12 -5.16
C ASP A 471 23.94 -3.63 -4.52
N PHE A 472 23.17 -2.85 -5.26
CA PHE A 472 21.87 -2.35 -4.80
C PHE A 472 20.90 -3.49 -4.54
N PHE A 473 20.74 -4.42 -5.48
CA PHE A 473 19.84 -5.56 -5.29
C PHE A 473 20.36 -6.52 -4.23
N LEU A 474 21.66 -6.61 -4.04
CA LEU A 474 22.28 -7.42 -2.99
C LEU A 474 21.84 -6.97 -1.59
N VAL A 475 21.61 -5.66 -1.39
CA VAL A 475 21.08 -5.14 -0.11
C VAL A 475 19.75 -5.82 0.22
N PHE A 476 18.84 -5.92 -0.75
CA PHE A 476 17.53 -6.55 -0.54
C PHE A 476 17.65 -8.07 -0.34
N ILE A 477 18.54 -8.72 -1.07
CA ILE A 477 18.79 -10.16 -0.92
C ILE A 477 19.25 -10.47 0.50
N VAL A 478 20.24 -9.74 0.99
CA VAL A 478 20.80 -9.96 2.34
C VAL A 478 19.76 -9.58 3.40
N MET A 479 19.13 -8.42 3.27
CA MET A 479 18.15 -7.95 4.25
C MET A 479 16.99 -8.94 4.41
N CYS A 480 16.35 -9.31 3.31
CA CYS A 480 15.20 -10.21 3.33
C CYS A 480 15.61 -11.65 3.62
N GLY A 481 16.76 -12.10 3.12
CA GLY A 481 17.29 -13.43 3.38
C GLY A 481 17.65 -13.63 4.84
N VAL A 482 18.32 -12.68 5.44
CA VAL A 482 18.66 -12.71 6.88
C VAL A 482 17.38 -12.62 7.72
N ALA A 483 16.46 -11.72 7.38
CA ALA A 483 15.19 -11.61 8.08
C ALA A 483 14.40 -12.93 8.02
N ALA A 484 14.35 -13.58 6.85
CA ALA A 484 13.70 -14.87 6.69
C ALA A 484 14.36 -15.96 7.54
N ALA A 485 15.68 -16.03 7.56
CA ALA A 485 16.43 -17.02 8.34
C ALA A 485 16.20 -16.81 9.85
N VAL A 486 16.30 -15.58 10.32
CA VAL A 486 16.07 -15.22 11.73
C VAL A 486 14.64 -15.58 12.13
N LEU A 487 13.67 -15.21 11.34
CA LEU A 487 12.27 -15.50 11.63
C LEU A 487 11.98 -17.00 11.62
N PHE A 488 12.58 -17.73 10.71
CA PHE A 488 12.44 -19.19 10.66
C PHE A 488 13.01 -19.84 11.93
N VAL A 489 14.18 -19.43 12.37
CA VAL A 489 14.78 -19.92 13.62
C VAL A 489 13.91 -19.55 14.83
N MET A 490 13.34 -18.35 14.85
CA MET A 490 12.46 -17.88 15.93
C MET A 490 11.06 -18.50 15.88
N SER A 491 10.67 -19.14 14.79
CA SER A 491 9.27 -19.53 14.57
C SER A 491 8.73 -20.44 15.67
N ARG A 492 9.50 -21.41 16.15
CA ARG A 492 9.07 -22.31 17.24
C ARG A 492 8.85 -21.55 18.54
N TRP A 493 9.73 -20.61 18.85
CA TRP A 493 9.59 -19.78 20.05
C TRP A 493 8.36 -18.90 19.96
N LEU A 494 8.13 -18.29 18.77
CA LEU A 494 6.96 -17.47 18.52
C LEU A 494 5.67 -18.30 18.60
N GLU A 495 5.65 -19.49 18.04
CA GLU A 495 4.51 -20.39 18.10
C GLU A 495 4.13 -20.75 19.54
N LYS A 496 5.11 -21.00 20.39
CA LYS A 496 4.89 -21.24 21.83
C LYS A 496 4.27 -20.02 22.52
N LYS A 497 4.74 -18.82 22.17
CA LYS A 497 4.23 -17.56 22.74
C LYS A 497 2.83 -17.21 22.25
N MET A 498 2.35 -17.82 21.19
CA MET A 498 0.98 -17.65 20.69
C MET A 498 -0.04 -18.41 21.53
N HIS A 499 0.38 -19.35 22.37
CA HIS A 499 -0.46 -20.13 23.31
C HIS A 499 -1.66 -20.80 22.62
N GLY A 500 -1.38 -21.52 21.51
CA GLY A 500 -2.38 -22.31 20.79
C GLY A 500 -3.28 -21.51 19.84
N VAL A 501 -3.08 -20.22 19.70
CA VAL A 501 -3.79 -19.41 18.72
C VAL A 501 -2.97 -19.35 17.43
N ASN A 502 -3.53 -19.89 16.33
CA ASN A 502 -2.88 -19.93 15.01
C ASN A 502 -3.70 -19.15 13.99
#